data_7122ee3da42c1eeb9f2aca7fffd96f19
#
_entry.id   7122ee3da42c1eeb9f2aca7fffd96f19
#
_cell.length_a   1.000
_cell.length_b   1.000
_cell.length_c   1.000
_cell.angle_alpha   90.00
_cell.angle_beta   90.00
_cell.angle_gamma   90.00
#
_symmetry.space_group_name_H-M   'P 1'
#
loop_
_entity.id
_entity.type
_entity.pdbx_description
1 polymer ?
#
loop_
_entity_poly.entity_id
_entity_poly.type
_entity_poly.pdbx_seq_one_letter_code
_entity_poly.pdbx_strand_id
1 'polypeptide(L)'
;MTANNDSQRLYWVDVLRLVAMLMVIAAHCVDIYNATPQDDPMNSFWGAFIGSLMRPSVPLFAMMTGLLLLPVKESAKEFYLKRIPRVAIPMLIWSAVYYLIPWLTGVVGLDKSVITTLFPFEFAPSQEAGDALKNIGLIPFTFNGYTTHMWYLYMLIGLYFAMPFISAWVEKRDRTLTNTFMALWLCSLTLPYLQHLIAPNLFGECAWNEFGTFYYFSGFAGYLLLGHLLSKRSPMPLRKIIAMGVMLYISGYIITYTGFASMAVQYSYEEAPELLELFWQFCSPNVVLMALGIFLIVQRVNITSEGLQKLLSNITKCSFGTYLMHYIFIGPVVILLSPLGLPTPLCVACSVIMVFAICWCLTALIYKVAPRAARYIVG
;
A
#
# COMPACT_ATOMS: atom_id res chain seq x y z
N MET A 1 44.02 6.47 6.38
CA MET A 1 42.89 6.36 7.30
C MET A 1 41.64 6.39 6.44
N THR A 2 41.16 5.24 6.01
CA THR A 2 39.94 5.08 5.20
C THR A 2 38.74 5.15 6.17
N ALA A 3 37.98 6.24 6.12
CA ALA A 3 36.74 6.34 6.87
C ALA A 3 35.73 5.31 6.33
N ASN A 4 35.51 4.24 7.08
CA ASN A 4 34.40 3.33 6.91
C ASN A 4 33.12 4.11 7.18
N ASN A 5 32.51 4.65 6.13
CA ASN A 5 31.15 5.16 6.17
C ASN A 5 30.17 3.97 6.03
N ASP A 6 30.18 3.07 7.01
CA ASP A 6 29.08 2.15 7.22
C ASP A 6 27.86 3.00 7.62
N SER A 7 26.99 3.28 6.65
CA SER A 7 25.70 3.92 6.92
C SER A 7 24.93 2.99 7.85
N GLN A 8 24.92 3.32 9.13
CA GLN A 8 24.26 2.55 10.18
C GLN A 8 22.81 2.28 9.78
N ARG A 9 22.44 1.00 9.64
CA ARG A 9 21.10 0.58 9.24
C ARG A 9 20.06 1.14 10.18
N LEU A 10 19.02 1.74 9.63
CA LEU A 10 17.92 2.34 10.37
C LEU A 10 16.85 1.30 10.69
N TYR A 11 17.01 0.52 11.77
CA TYR A 11 16.08 -0.54 12.15
C TYR A 11 14.63 -0.07 12.37
N TRP A 12 14.43 1.18 12.75
CA TRP A 12 13.07 1.73 12.85
C TRP A 12 12.36 1.78 11.48
N VAL A 13 13.09 1.92 10.38
CA VAL A 13 12.51 1.84 9.01
C VAL A 13 12.11 0.40 8.70
N ASP A 14 12.87 -0.60 9.17
CA ASP A 14 12.49 -2.00 9.05
C ASP A 14 11.22 -2.31 9.84
N VAL A 15 11.06 -1.73 11.05
CA VAL A 15 9.81 -1.81 11.83
C VAL A 15 8.66 -1.13 11.09
N LEU A 16 8.87 0.07 10.54
CA LEU A 16 7.85 0.79 9.77
C LEU A 16 7.39 -0.03 8.56
N ARG A 17 8.32 -0.69 7.87
CA ARG A 17 8.02 -1.56 6.72
C ARG A 17 7.22 -2.79 7.15
N LEU A 18 7.56 -3.41 8.27
CA LEU A 18 6.78 -4.53 8.82
C LEU A 18 5.36 -4.10 9.17
N VAL A 19 5.20 -2.96 9.87
CA VAL A 19 3.87 -2.40 10.21
C VAL A 19 3.07 -2.15 8.94
N ALA A 20 3.63 -1.44 7.95
CA ALA A 20 2.94 -1.13 6.70
C ALA A 20 2.55 -2.40 5.93
N MET A 21 3.42 -3.43 5.92
CA MET A 21 3.14 -4.72 5.27
C MET A 21 2.00 -5.47 5.96
N LEU A 22 2.01 -5.55 7.29
CA LEU A 22 0.92 -6.18 8.04
C LEU A 22 -0.41 -5.45 7.82
N MET A 23 -0.38 -4.11 7.72
CA MET A 23 -1.56 -3.32 7.42
C MET A 23 -2.08 -3.57 5.98
N VAL A 24 -1.21 -3.75 4.98
CA VAL A 24 -1.64 -4.13 3.61
C VAL A 24 -2.33 -5.49 3.62
N ILE A 25 -1.72 -6.48 4.26
CA ILE A 25 -2.32 -7.82 4.35
C ILE A 25 -3.66 -7.75 5.10
N ALA A 26 -3.72 -6.98 6.19
CA ALA A 26 -4.95 -6.83 6.97
C ALA A 26 -6.07 -6.12 6.17
N ALA A 27 -5.73 -5.11 5.36
CA ALA A 27 -6.69 -4.46 4.47
C ALA A 27 -7.34 -5.50 3.54
N HIS A 28 -6.54 -6.32 2.86
CA HIS A 28 -7.09 -7.34 1.96
C HIS A 28 -7.75 -8.53 2.69
N CYS A 29 -7.32 -8.87 3.92
CA CYS A 29 -8.04 -9.88 4.72
C CYS A 29 -9.42 -9.39 5.16
N VAL A 30 -9.60 -8.09 5.35
CA VAL A 30 -10.89 -7.52 5.76
C VAL A 30 -11.83 -7.26 4.59
N ASP A 31 -11.30 -7.09 3.37
CA ASP A 31 -12.11 -6.86 2.17
C ASP A 31 -13.16 -7.96 1.92
N ILE A 32 -12.88 -9.21 2.35
CA ILE A 32 -13.84 -10.34 2.28
C ILE A 32 -15.07 -10.11 3.16
N TYR A 33 -14.97 -9.26 4.19
CA TYR A 33 -16.05 -8.93 5.12
C TYR A 33 -16.74 -7.59 4.80
N ASN A 34 -16.43 -6.98 3.66
CA ASN A 34 -17.08 -5.75 3.20
C ASN A 34 -18.48 -6.08 2.63
N ALA A 35 -19.43 -6.25 3.54
CA ALA A 35 -20.85 -6.37 3.21
C ALA A 35 -21.55 -4.99 3.28
N THR A 36 -22.70 -4.85 2.63
CA THR A 36 -23.55 -3.69 2.86
C THR A 36 -24.16 -3.75 4.27
N PRO A 37 -24.42 -2.60 4.93
CA PRO A 37 -25.03 -2.61 6.25
C PRO A 37 -26.42 -3.28 6.28
N GLN A 38 -27.10 -3.34 5.16
CA GLN A 38 -28.41 -3.95 5.00
C GLN A 38 -28.31 -5.50 4.95
N ASP A 39 -27.27 -6.02 4.30
CA ASP A 39 -27.10 -7.47 4.10
C ASP A 39 -26.50 -8.15 5.33
N ASP A 40 -25.43 -7.56 5.87
CA ASP A 40 -24.73 -8.07 7.07
C ASP A 40 -24.17 -6.92 7.92
N PRO A 41 -24.96 -6.37 8.87
CA PRO A 41 -24.56 -5.24 9.69
C PRO A 41 -23.27 -5.48 10.50
N MET A 42 -23.04 -6.72 10.96
CA MET A 42 -21.88 -7.03 11.79
C MET A 42 -20.59 -7.07 10.95
N ASN A 43 -20.62 -7.73 9.80
CA ASN A 43 -19.47 -7.75 8.89
C ASN A 43 -19.21 -6.35 8.28
N SER A 44 -20.26 -5.61 7.93
CA SER A 44 -20.12 -4.21 7.50
C SER A 44 -19.45 -3.35 8.56
N PHE A 45 -19.85 -3.48 9.83
CA PHE A 45 -19.21 -2.78 10.95
C PHE A 45 -17.70 -3.14 11.04
N TRP A 46 -17.36 -4.43 11.08
CA TRP A 46 -15.97 -4.85 11.21
C TRP A 46 -15.14 -4.53 9.95
N GLY A 47 -15.72 -4.62 8.76
CA GLY A 47 -15.12 -4.18 7.51
C GLY A 47 -14.72 -2.71 7.55
N ALA A 48 -15.68 -1.86 7.87
CA ALA A 48 -15.45 -0.42 8.01
C ALA A 48 -14.44 -0.09 9.13
N PHE A 49 -14.59 -0.72 10.30
CA PHE A 49 -13.74 -0.47 11.47
C PHE A 49 -12.28 -0.84 11.22
N ILE A 50 -12.02 -2.09 10.81
CA ILE A 50 -10.66 -2.59 10.59
C ILE A 50 -10.07 -2.01 9.29
N GLY A 51 -10.86 -1.95 8.21
CA GLY A 51 -10.42 -1.38 6.94
C GLY A 51 -9.95 0.07 7.08
N SER A 52 -10.67 0.89 7.86
CA SER A 52 -10.27 2.26 8.15
C SER A 52 -8.95 2.35 8.92
N LEU A 53 -8.67 1.42 9.85
CA LEU A 53 -7.36 1.37 10.55
C LEU A 53 -6.19 1.14 9.60
N MET A 54 -6.40 0.45 8.47
CA MET A 54 -5.33 -0.01 7.58
C MET A 54 -4.99 0.99 6.47
N ARG A 55 -5.77 2.05 6.27
CA ARG A 55 -5.58 3.02 5.16
C ARG A 55 -4.19 3.69 5.10
N PRO A 56 -3.45 3.99 6.18
CA PRO A 56 -2.12 4.59 6.05
C PRO A 56 -1.04 3.65 5.49
N SER A 57 -1.32 2.37 5.25
CA SER A 57 -0.36 1.35 4.78
C SER A 57 0.41 1.78 3.53
N VAL A 58 -0.28 2.15 2.45
CA VAL A 58 0.32 2.56 1.18
C VAL A 58 1.07 3.91 1.30
N PRO A 59 0.50 4.96 1.91
CA PRO A 59 1.22 6.17 2.25
C PRO A 59 2.54 5.96 2.98
N LEU A 60 2.59 5.05 3.95
CA LEU A 60 3.82 4.74 4.67
C LEU A 60 4.91 4.18 3.75
N PHE A 61 4.57 3.35 2.76
CA PHE A 61 5.53 2.89 1.76
C PHE A 61 6.04 4.02 0.87
N ALA A 62 5.17 4.94 0.44
CA ALA A 62 5.58 6.13 -0.31
C ALA A 62 6.50 7.03 0.53
N MET A 63 6.17 7.27 1.81
CA MET A 63 7.02 8.03 2.74
C MET A 63 8.38 7.36 2.94
N MET A 64 8.43 6.03 3.13
CA MET A 64 9.71 5.30 3.23
C MET A 64 10.53 5.40 1.94
N THR A 65 9.89 5.38 0.79
CA THR A 65 10.56 5.56 -0.51
C THR A 65 11.24 6.93 -0.59
N GLY A 66 10.53 8.00 -0.22
CA GLY A 66 11.09 9.36 -0.16
C GLY A 66 12.20 9.51 0.87
N LEU A 67 12.01 8.94 2.07
CA LEU A 67 13.02 8.93 3.13
C LEU A 67 14.35 8.29 2.69
N LEU A 68 14.28 7.17 1.97
CA LEU A 68 15.46 6.35 1.64
C LEU A 68 16.14 6.75 0.34
N LEU A 69 15.41 7.36 -0.59
CA LEU A 69 15.89 7.59 -1.95
C LEU A 69 16.04 9.07 -2.33
N LEU A 70 15.47 10.01 -1.58
CA LEU A 70 15.66 11.45 -1.85
C LEU A 70 16.77 12.05 -0.97
N PRO A 71 17.64 12.90 -1.52
CA PRO A 71 17.82 13.15 -2.94
C PRO A 71 18.53 11.99 -3.66
N VAL A 72 18.18 11.77 -4.93
CA VAL A 72 18.84 10.78 -5.81
C VAL A 72 20.28 11.21 -6.05
N LYS A 73 21.24 10.33 -5.78
CA LYS A 73 22.68 10.63 -5.88
C LYS A 73 23.27 10.21 -7.22
N GLU A 74 22.63 9.26 -7.87
CA GLU A 74 23.05 8.75 -9.19
C GLU A 74 22.45 9.63 -10.31
N SER A 75 22.96 9.48 -11.55
CA SER A 75 22.30 10.06 -12.72
C SER A 75 20.90 9.49 -12.90
N ALA A 76 19.98 10.24 -13.50
CA ALA A 76 18.61 9.78 -13.76
C ALA A 76 18.59 8.44 -14.50
N LYS A 77 19.46 8.27 -15.52
CA LYS A 77 19.59 7.03 -16.28
C LYS A 77 19.98 5.85 -15.39
N GLU A 78 21.01 6.00 -14.57
CA GLU A 78 21.47 4.96 -13.64
C GLU A 78 20.39 4.62 -12.61
N PHE A 79 19.72 5.62 -12.07
CA PHE A 79 18.61 5.44 -11.15
C PHE A 79 17.50 4.61 -11.76
N TYR A 80 17.03 4.95 -12.97
CA TYR A 80 15.98 4.21 -13.66
C TYR A 80 16.38 2.77 -13.96
N LEU A 81 17.57 2.56 -14.54
CA LEU A 81 18.07 1.22 -14.86
C LEU A 81 18.29 0.35 -13.63
N LYS A 82 18.52 0.96 -12.46
CA LYS A 82 18.73 0.24 -11.20
C LYS A 82 17.40 -0.06 -10.48
N ARG A 83 16.45 0.85 -10.49
CA ARG A 83 15.23 0.78 -9.65
C ARG A 83 14.03 0.20 -10.36
N ILE A 84 13.75 0.63 -11.58
CA ILE A 84 12.56 0.19 -12.32
C ILE A 84 12.57 -1.33 -12.56
N PRO A 85 13.66 -1.96 -13.07
CA PRO A 85 13.65 -3.41 -13.29
C PRO A 85 13.46 -4.24 -12.02
N ARG A 86 13.90 -3.75 -10.86
CA ARG A 86 13.71 -4.45 -9.58
C ARG A 86 12.25 -4.53 -9.14
N VAL A 87 11.40 -3.65 -9.62
CA VAL A 87 9.96 -3.65 -9.37
C VAL A 87 9.24 -4.29 -10.54
N ALA A 88 9.54 -3.86 -11.76
CA ALA A 88 8.82 -4.27 -12.96
C ALA A 88 8.98 -5.77 -13.28
N ILE A 89 10.20 -6.35 -13.14
CA ILE A 89 10.42 -7.75 -13.49
C ILE A 89 9.64 -8.69 -12.54
N PRO A 90 9.72 -8.58 -11.20
CA PRO A 90 8.89 -9.38 -10.32
C PRO A 90 7.39 -9.14 -10.53
N MET A 91 6.97 -7.90 -10.79
CA MET A 91 5.58 -7.56 -11.11
C MET A 91 5.09 -8.34 -12.35
N LEU A 92 5.85 -8.31 -13.44
CA LEU A 92 5.50 -9.04 -14.67
C LEU A 92 5.41 -10.56 -14.43
N ILE A 93 6.38 -11.13 -13.69
CA ILE A 93 6.40 -12.56 -13.37
C ILE A 93 5.18 -12.95 -12.54
N TRP A 94 4.91 -12.25 -11.44
CA TRP A 94 3.80 -12.59 -10.56
C TRP A 94 2.45 -12.30 -11.18
N SER A 95 2.28 -11.20 -11.92
CA SER A 95 1.04 -10.96 -12.68
C SER A 95 0.78 -12.08 -13.68
N ALA A 96 1.81 -12.56 -14.40
CA ALA A 96 1.66 -13.71 -15.28
C ALA A 96 1.27 -14.99 -14.51
N VAL A 97 1.87 -15.25 -13.35
CA VAL A 97 1.47 -16.38 -12.48
C VAL A 97 -0.01 -16.25 -12.09
N TYR A 98 -0.46 -15.09 -11.62
CA TYR A 98 -1.85 -14.85 -11.26
C TYR A 98 -2.81 -15.09 -12.43
N TYR A 99 -2.47 -14.62 -13.63
CA TYR A 99 -3.32 -14.82 -14.81
C TYR A 99 -3.33 -16.26 -15.37
N LEU A 100 -2.29 -17.07 -15.06
CA LEU A 100 -2.25 -18.48 -15.46
C LEU A 100 -3.06 -19.38 -14.51
N ILE A 101 -3.23 -19.01 -13.23
CA ILE A 101 -3.92 -19.82 -12.23
C ILE A 101 -5.36 -20.19 -12.67
N PRO A 102 -6.22 -19.26 -13.14
CA PRO A 102 -7.57 -19.61 -13.58
C PRO A 102 -7.59 -20.69 -14.68
N TRP A 103 -6.75 -20.53 -15.69
CA TRP A 103 -6.61 -21.52 -16.75
C TRP A 103 -6.13 -22.89 -16.21
N LEU A 104 -5.11 -22.88 -15.35
CA LEU A 104 -4.60 -24.13 -14.73
C LEU A 104 -5.67 -24.83 -13.88
N THR A 105 -6.54 -24.11 -13.16
CA THR A 105 -7.66 -24.70 -12.43
C THR A 105 -8.63 -25.41 -13.38
N GLY A 106 -8.88 -24.85 -14.56
CA GLY A 106 -9.69 -25.48 -15.60
C GLY A 106 -9.05 -26.75 -16.16
N VAL A 107 -7.73 -26.73 -16.43
CA VAL A 107 -6.98 -27.89 -16.95
C VAL A 107 -7.04 -29.08 -15.99
N VAL A 108 -6.98 -28.81 -14.67
CA VAL A 108 -7.08 -29.90 -13.64
C VAL A 108 -8.52 -30.21 -13.25
N GLY A 109 -9.51 -29.63 -13.92
CA GLY A 109 -10.93 -29.93 -13.73
C GLY A 109 -11.54 -29.37 -12.45
N LEU A 110 -10.96 -28.31 -11.87
CA LEU A 110 -11.54 -27.63 -10.72
C LEU A 110 -12.68 -26.70 -11.16
N ASP A 111 -13.69 -26.59 -10.30
CA ASP A 111 -14.83 -25.69 -10.51
C ASP A 111 -14.41 -24.21 -10.48
N LYS A 112 -15.16 -23.38 -11.22
CA LYS A 112 -14.90 -21.91 -11.28
C LYS A 112 -15.03 -21.23 -9.92
N SER A 113 -15.76 -21.78 -8.95
CA SER A 113 -15.86 -21.25 -7.59
C SER A 113 -14.51 -21.17 -6.88
N VAL A 114 -13.55 -22.01 -7.27
CA VAL A 114 -12.18 -21.94 -6.77
C VAL A 114 -11.52 -20.60 -7.16
N ILE A 115 -11.82 -20.10 -8.37
CA ILE A 115 -11.25 -18.81 -8.84
C ILE A 115 -11.79 -17.66 -7.99
N THR A 116 -13.09 -17.62 -7.73
CA THR A 116 -13.70 -16.56 -6.89
C THR A 116 -13.19 -16.62 -5.45
N THR A 117 -12.81 -17.79 -4.96
CA THR A 117 -12.15 -17.95 -3.66
C THR A 117 -10.73 -17.38 -3.63
N LEU A 118 -9.96 -17.59 -4.70
CA LEU A 118 -8.58 -17.10 -4.81
C LEU A 118 -8.54 -15.62 -5.19
N PHE A 119 -9.53 -15.15 -5.94
CA PHE A 119 -9.58 -13.80 -6.53
C PHE A 119 -10.97 -13.17 -6.31
N PRO A 120 -11.24 -12.69 -5.09
CA PRO A 120 -12.58 -12.21 -4.72
C PRO A 120 -13.02 -10.95 -5.49
N PHE A 121 -12.09 -10.22 -6.11
CA PHE A 121 -12.39 -9.03 -6.93
C PHE A 121 -12.49 -9.33 -8.45
N GLU A 122 -12.47 -10.61 -8.85
CA GLU A 122 -12.72 -11.00 -10.24
C GLU A 122 -14.17 -11.48 -10.39
N PHE A 123 -15.00 -10.62 -10.96
CA PHE A 123 -16.45 -10.86 -11.09
C PHE A 123 -16.84 -11.70 -12.29
N ALA A 124 -15.96 -11.84 -13.29
CA ALA A 124 -16.19 -12.64 -14.48
C ALA A 124 -15.05 -13.63 -14.75
N PRO A 125 -14.82 -14.60 -13.86
CA PRO A 125 -13.68 -15.50 -13.96
C PRO A 125 -13.78 -16.40 -15.20
N SER A 126 -12.64 -16.52 -15.92
CA SER A 126 -12.50 -17.37 -17.09
C SER A 126 -11.39 -18.39 -16.89
N GLN A 127 -11.62 -19.63 -17.32
CA GLN A 127 -10.64 -20.71 -17.34
C GLN A 127 -10.03 -20.92 -18.74
N GLU A 128 -10.28 -20.01 -19.68
CA GLU A 128 -9.81 -20.11 -21.05
C GLU A 128 -8.35 -19.66 -21.20
N ALA A 129 -7.56 -20.45 -21.95
CA ALA A 129 -6.16 -20.12 -22.22
C ALA A 129 -6.01 -18.78 -22.96
N GLY A 130 -6.97 -18.48 -23.86
CA GLY A 130 -6.98 -17.22 -24.63
C GLY A 130 -7.07 -15.98 -23.74
N ASP A 131 -7.93 -16.02 -22.70
CA ASP A 131 -8.08 -14.93 -21.74
C ASP A 131 -6.83 -14.78 -20.86
N ALA A 132 -6.24 -15.91 -20.42
CA ALA A 132 -4.98 -15.87 -19.69
C ALA A 132 -3.86 -15.21 -20.49
N LEU A 133 -3.69 -15.60 -21.77
CA LEU A 133 -2.67 -15.02 -22.67
C LEU A 133 -2.94 -13.53 -22.98
N LYS A 134 -4.20 -13.15 -23.20
CA LYS A 134 -4.61 -11.75 -23.37
C LYS A 134 -4.22 -10.91 -22.16
N ASN A 135 -4.57 -11.37 -20.94
CA ASN A 135 -4.26 -10.68 -19.71
C ASN A 135 -2.73 -10.54 -19.52
N ILE A 136 -1.97 -11.60 -19.80
CA ILE A 136 -0.49 -11.54 -19.75
C ILE A 136 0.06 -10.48 -20.71
N GLY A 137 -0.44 -10.42 -21.94
CA GLY A 137 -0.03 -9.42 -22.93
C GLY A 137 -0.34 -7.98 -22.50
N LEU A 138 -1.35 -7.79 -21.66
CA LEU A 138 -1.78 -6.48 -21.17
C LEU A 138 -1.08 -6.03 -19.88
N ILE A 139 -0.29 -6.88 -19.20
CA ILE A 139 0.39 -6.53 -17.92
C ILE A 139 1.14 -5.18 -17.97
N PRO A 140 1.86 -4.78 -19.04
CA PRO A 140 2.55 -3.50 -19.03
C PRO A 140 1.62 -2.27 -18.96
N PHE A 141 0.34 -2.43 -19.26
CA PHE A 141 -0.61 -1.33 -19.46
C PHE A 141 -1.75 -1.32 -18.44
N THR A 142 -2.12 -2.48 -17.86
CA THR A 142 -3.27 -2.57 -16.97
C THR A 142 -3.20 -3.74 -16.00
N PHE A 143 -4.05 -3.71 -15.00
CA PHE A 143 -4.35 -4.79 -14.06
C PHE A 143 -5.87 -5.03 -14.03
N ASN A 144 -6.32 -6.15 -13.45
CA ASN A 144 -7.73 -6.49 -13.27
C ASN A 144 -7.97 -7.19 -11.92
N GLY A 145 -9.14 -7.77 -11.71
CA GLY A 145 -9.53 -8.43 -10.46
C GLY A 145 -8.58 -9.53 -9.99
N TYR A 146 -7.87 -10.22 -10.89
CA TYR A 146 -6.85 -11.21 -10.52
C TYR A 146 -5.60 -10.58 -9.90
N THR A 147 -5.28 -9.33 -10.23
CA THR A 147 -4.04 -8.65 -9.85
C THR A 147 -4.30 -7.29 -9.21
N THR A 148 -5.46 -7.11 -8.56
CA THR A 148 -5.89 -5.82 -7.99
C THR A 148 -4.80 -5.16 -7.14
N HIS A 149 -4.12 -5.91 -6.26
CA HIS A 149 -3.06 -5.36 -5.41
C HIS A 149 -1.84 -4.82 -6.18
N MET A 150 -1.63 -5.21 -7.44
CA MET A 150 -0.48 -4.77 -8.25
C MET A 150 -0.56 -3.29 -8.67
N TRP A 151 -1.73 -2.62 -8.55
CA TRP A 151 -1.86 -1.20 -8.88
C TRP A 151 -0.79 -0.32 -8.21
N TYR A 152 -0.40 -0.68 -6.99
CA TYR A 152 0.64 0.03 -6.24
C TYR A 152 2.01 0.01 -6.95
N LEU A 153 2.35 -1.06 -7.65
CA LEU A 153 3.64 -1.17 -8.35
C LEU A 153 3.69 -0.26 -9.58
N TYR A 154 2.56 -0.07 -10.29
CA TYR A 154 2.46 0.93 -11.37
C TYR A 154 2.65 2.33 -10.78
N MET A 155 1.97 2.65 -9.69
CA MET A 155 2.12 3.92 -8.97
C MET A 155 3.57 4.12 -8.52
N LEU A 156 4.21 3.10 -7.95
CA LEU A 156 5.60 3.18 -7.49
C LEU A 156 6.59 3.41 -8.64
N ILE A 157 6.38 2.78 -9.80
CA ILE A 157 7.17 3.02 -11.02
C ILE A 157 6.99 4.48 -11.48
N GLY A 158 5.75 5.00 -11.46
CA GLY A 158 5.45 6.41 -11.73
C GLY A 158 6.20 7.35 -10.79
N LEU A 159 6.22 7.03 -9.49
CA LEU A 159 7.00 7.79 -8.51
C LEU A 159 8.52 7.73 -8.80
N TYR A 160 9.05 6.58 -9.23
CA TYR A 160 10.45 6.49 -9.62
C TYR A 160 10.78 7.36 -10.84
N PHE A 161 9.88 7.48 -11.82
CA PHE A 161 10.05 8.43 -12.92
C PHE A 161 10.10 9.88 -12.43
N ALA A 162 9.30 10.25 -11.45
CA ALA A 162 9.25 11.60 -10.89
C ALA A 162 10.47 11.92 -9.99
N MET A 163 11.10 10.92 -9.35
CA MET A 163 12.10 11.13 -8.31
C MET A 163 13.32 11.95 -8.72
N PRO A 164 13.96 11.79 -9.90
CA PRO A 164 15.09 12.62 -10.29
C PRO A 164 14.71 14.11 -10.44
N PHE A 165 13.49 14.41 -10.90
CA PHE A 165 12.99 15.78 -11.00
C PHE A 165 12.76 16.38 -9.61
N ILE A 166 12.11 15.63 -8.71
CA ILE A 166 11.91 16.04 -7.31
C ILE A 166 13.26 16.22 -6.61
N SER A 167 14.24 15.34 -6.90
CA SER A 167 15.57 15.39 -6.32
C SER A 167 16.31 16.68 -6.65
N ALA A 168 16.30 17.10 -7.93
CA ALA A 168 16.92 18.35 -8.37
C ALA A 168 16.36 19.57 -7.65
N TRP A 169 15.09 19.54 -7.29
CA TRP A 169 14.44 20.56 -6.50
C TRP A 169 14.81 20.47 -5.02
N VAL A 170 14.73 19.28 -4.41
CA VAL A 170 15.04 19.04 -2.99
C VAL A 170 16.50 19.41 -2.66
N GLU A 171 17.44 19.20 -3.58
CA GLU A 171 18.85 19.55 -3.42
C GLU A 171 19.09 21.06 -3.27
N LYS A 172 18.26 21.90 -3.87
CA LYS A 172 18.33 23.35 -3.72
C LYS A 172 18.01 23.83 -2.31
N ARG A 173 17.40 22.99 -1.48
CA ARG A 173 17.02 23.27 -0.08
C ARG A 173 16.17 24.54 0.09
N ASP A 174 15.42 24.92 -0.94
CA ASP A 174 14.49 26.04 -0.88
C ASP A 174 13.28 25.68 -0.02
N ARG A 175 13.26 26.22 1.21
CA ARG A 175 12.18 25.98 2.16
C ARG A 175 10.87 26.59 1.71
N THR A 176 10.89 27.75 1.08
CA THR A 176 9.67 28.42 0.63
C THR A 176 9.00 27.60 -0.46
N LEU A 177 9.77 27.16 -1.47
CA LEU A 177 9.27 26.33 -2.54
C LEU A 177 8.72 25.00 -2.01
N THR A 178 9.45 24.36 -1.09
CA THR A 178 9.02 23.09 -0.47
C THR A 178 7.73 23.25 0.34
N ASN A 179 7.63 24.29 1.16
CA ASN A 179 6.44 24.56 1.96
C ASN A 179 5.24 24.92 1.07
N THR A 180 5.45 25.68 0.00
CA THR A 180 4.39 26.00 -0.98
C THR A 180 3.86 24.74 -1.64
N PHE A 181 4.76 23.86 -2.12
CA PHE A 181 4.33 22.59 -2.69
C PHE A 181 3.54 21.77 -1.69
N MET A 182 4.02 21.60 -0.46
CA MET A 182 3.32 20.84 0.58
C MET A 182 1.96 21.43 0.94
N ALA A 183 1.84 22.77 0.97
CA ALA A 183 0.56 23.43 1.20
C ALA A 183 -0.42 23.18 0.04
N LEU A 184 0.01 23.33 -1.20
CA LEU A 184 -0.81 23.07 -2.39
C LEU A 184 -1.20 21.60 -2.49
N TRP A 185 -0.28 20.68 -2.17
CA TRP A 185 -0.57 19.27 -2.05
C TRP A 185 -1.65 18.98 -1.01
N LEU A 186 -1.53 19.51 0.21
CA LEU A 186 -2.56 19.35 1.24
C LEU A 186 -3.91 19.92 0.81
N CYS A 187 -3.92 21.06 0.11
CA CYS A 187 -5.14 21.61 -0.47
C CYS A 187 -5.75 20.67 -1.52
N SER A 188 -4.93 20.08 -2.40
CA SER A 188 -5.41 19.12 -3.40
C SER A 188 -6.11 17.92 -2.77
N LEU A 189 -5.63 17.43 -1.62
CA LEU A 189 -6.21 16.29 -0.92
C LEU A 189 -7.61 16.58 -0.33
N THR A 190 -7.95 17.87 -0.10
CA THR A 190 -9.27 18.25 0.40
C THR A 190 -10.30 18.39 -0.71
N LEU A 191 -9.87 18.46 -1.96
CA LEU A 191 -10.74 18.75 -3.10
C LEU A 191 -11.89 17.76 -3.26
N PRO A 192 -11.69 16.42 -3.19
CA PRO A 192 -12.79 15.46 -3.34
C PRO A 192 -13.90 15.66 -2.30
N TYR A 193 -13.57 16.06 -1.08
CA TYR A 193 -14.58 16.37 -0.05
C TYR A 193 -15.36 17.64 -0.36
N LEU A 194 -14.66 18.69 -0.79
CA LEU A 194 -15.30 19.95 -1.17
C LEU A 194 -16.18 19.77 -2.41
N GLN A 195 -15.78 18.94 -3.36
CA GLN A 195 -16.58 18.59 -4.54
C GLN A 195 -17.87 17.87 -4.14
N HIS A 196 -17.79 16.92 -3.24
CA HIS A 196 -18.98 16.22 -2.73
C HIS A 196 -19.93 17.15 -1.96
N LEU A 197 -19.39 18.12 -1.20
CA LEU A 197 -20.18 19.00 -0.33
C LEU A 197 -20.72 20.24 -1.04
N ILE A 198 -20.03 20.78 -2.04
CA ILE A 198 -20.33 22.10 -2.62
C ILE A 198 -20.72 21.98 -4.09
N ALA A 199 -19.81 21.54 -4.95
CA ALA A 199 -20.04 21.39 -6.38
C ALA A 199 -18.93 20.55 -7.04
N PRO A 200 -19.21 19.70 -8.03
CA PRO A 200 -18.25 18.80 -8.64
C PRO A 200 -17.13 19.53 -9.42
N ASN A 201 -17.37 20.72 -9.91
CA ASN A 201 -16.45 21.48 -10.76
C ASN A 201 -15.65 22.57 -10.03
N LEU A 202 -15.42 22.39 -8.73
CA LEU A 202 -14.65 23.35 -7.94
C LEU A 202 -13.23 23.54 -8.49
N PHE A 203 -12.73 24.78 -8.44
CA PHE A 203 -11.42 25.18 -8.90
C PHE A 203 -11.11 24.84 -10.37
N GLY A 204 -12.16 24.74 -11.20
CA GLY A 204 -12.04 24.45 -12.63
C GLY A 204 -11.82 22.98 -12.94
N GLU A 205 -12.17 22.10 -12.02
CA GLU A 205 -12.14 20.65 -12.24
C GLU A 205 -13.18 20.26 -13.29
N CYS A 206 -12.78 19.38 -14.19
CA CYS A 206 -13.60 18.80 -15.26
C CYS A 206 -12.86 17.62 -15.90
N ALA A 207 -13.49 16.92 -16.85
CA ALA A 207 -12.89 15.77 -17.53
C ALA A 207 -11.53 16.06 -18.22
N TRP A 208 -11.25 17.31 -18.55
CA TRP A 208 -9.98 17.74 -19.17
C TRP A 208 -8.97 18.31 -18.15
N ASN A 209 -9.36 18.54 -16.92
CA ASN A 209 -8.54 19.15 -15.88
C ASN A 209 -8.89 18.56 -14.50
N GLU A 210 -8.59 17.29 -14.33
CA GLU A 210 -8.79 16.56 -13.08
C GLU A 210 -8.05 17.26 -11.93
N PHE A 211 -8.64 17.37 -10.75
CA PHE A 211 -8.15 18.18 -9.63
C PHE A 211 -8.08 19.72 -9.89
N GLY A 212 -8.55 20.23 -11.04
CA GLY A 212 -8.60 21.64 -11.35
C GLY A 212 -7.26 22.35 -11.15
N THR A 213 -7.26 23.48 -10.43
CA THR A 213 -6.06 24.26 -10.11
C THR A 213 -4.96 23.44 -9.42
N PHE A 214 -5.28 22.33 -8.75
CA PHE A 214 -4.34 21.53 -7.98
C PHE A 214 -3.78 20.32 -8.72
N TYR A 215 -4.10 20.14 -10.02
CA TYR A 215 -3.71 18.98 -10.82
C TYR A 215 -2.22 18.60 -10.65
N TYR A 216 -1.32 19.58 -10.75
CA TYR A 216 0.14 19.36 -10.70
C TYR A 216 0.69 19.10 -9.30
N PHE A 217 -0.13 19.20 -8.28
CA PHE A 217 0.26 19.04 -6.87
C PHE A 217 -0.42 17.83 -6.21
N SER A 218 -1.28 17.12 -6.92
CA SER A 218 -2.05 15.98 -6.39
C SER A 218 -1.23 14.69 -6.29
N GLY A 219 -1.82 13.68 -5.66
CA GLY A 219 -1.32 12.30 -5.66
C GLY A 219 -0.20 12.02 -4.66
N PHE A 220 0.53 10.92 -4.91
CA PHE A 220 1.50 10.36 -3.95
C PHE A 220 2.84 11.09 -3.85
N ALA A 221 3.15 12.02 -4.75
CA ALA A 221 4.41 12.77 -4.73
C ALA A 221 4.62 13.55 -3.42
N GLY A 222 3.54 14.04 -2.82
CA GLY A 222 3.60 14.70 -1.52
C GLY A 222 4.04 13.78 -0.38
N TYR A 223 3.66 12.50 -0.41
CA TYR A 223 4.15 11.52 0.57
C TYR A 223 5.65 11.25 0.45
N LEU A 224 6.22 11.25 -0.78
CA LEU A 224 7.68 11.17 -0.96
C LEU A 224 8.38 12.31 -0.25
N LEU A 225 7.92 13.54 -0.49
CA LEU A 225 8.47 14.74 0.14
C LEU A 225 8.26 14.73 1.65
N LEU A 226 7.08 14.36 2.13
CA LEU A 226 6.79 14.26 3.55
C LEU A 226 7.75 13.29 4.25
N GLY A 227 7.98 12.11 3.68
CA GLY A 227 8.95 11.14 4.20
C GLY A 227 10.38 11.68 4.22
N HIS A 228 10.79 12.38 3.16
CA HIS A 228 12.10 13.06 3.11
C HIS A 228 12.24 14.16 4.16
N LEU A 229 11.23 15.03 4.31
CA LEU A 229 11.24 16.11 5.29
C LEU A 229 11.31 15.60 6.72
N LEU A 230 10.65 14.47 6.99
CA LEU A 230 10.64 13.81 8.29
C LEU A 230 11.84 12.86 8.51
N SER A 231 12.81 12.81 7.59
CA SER A 231 13.98 11.93 7.70
C SER A 231 14.81 12.18 8.97
N LYS A 232 14.86 13.44 9.43
CA LYS A 232 15.52 13.81 10.68
C LYS A 232 14.55 13.68 11.85
N ARG A 233 15.02 13.04 12.93
CA ARG A 233 14.24 12.95 14.17
C ARG A 233 13.96 14.34 14.73
N SER A 234 12.70 14.59 15.10
CA SER A 234 12.32 15.82 15.81
C SER A 234 13.06 15.92 17.15
N PRO A 235 13.49 17.11 17.58
CA PRO A 235 14.11 17.33 18.90
C PRO A 235 13.11 17.21 20.08
N MET A 236 11.81 17.07 19.78
CA MET A 236 10.78 16.99 20.84
C MET A 236 10.96 15.76 21.73
N PRO A 237 10.61 15.84 23.03
CA PRO A 237 10.64 14.72 23.96
C PRO A 237 9.75 13.56 23.50
N LEU A 238 10.17 12.33 23.81
CA LEU A 238 9.47 11.10 23.42
C LEU A 238 7.98 11.12 23.77
N ARG A 239 7.64 11.52 25.00
CA ARG A 239 6.23 11.58 25.47
C ARG A 239 5.38 12.51 24.59
N LYS A 240 5.90 13.67 24.19
CA LYS A 240 5.18 14.61 23.31
C LYS A 240 5.00 14.06 21.90
N ILE A 241 6.02 13.38 21.37
CA ILE A 241 5.94 12.74 20.05
C ILE A 241 4.91 11.61 20.06
N ILE A 242 4.91 10.76 21.09
CA ILE A 242 3.91 9.68 21.20
C ILE A 242 2.51 10.27 21.33
N ALA A 243 2.30 11.24 22.23
CA ALA A 243 0.99 11.88 22.39
C ALA A 243 0.50 12.53 21.09
N MET A 244 1.37 13.27 20.40
CA MET A 244 1.06 13.89 19.11
C MET A 244 0.75 12.83 18.04
N GLY A 245 1.58 11.78 17.94
CA GLY A 245 1.38 10.73 16.95
C GLY A 245 0.08 9.95 17.17
N VAL A 246 -0.25 9.63 18.44
CA VAL A 246 -1.52 9.00 18.81
C VAL A 246 -2.70 9.92 18.49
N MET A 247 -2.61 11.21 18.84
CA MET A 247 -3.66 12.18 18.55
C MET A 247 -3.91 12.29 17.03
N LEU A 248 -2.85 12.42 16.23
CA LEU A 248 -2.95 12.50 14.77
C LEU A 248 -3.59 11.23 14.19
N TYR A 249 -3.13 10.05 14.64
CA TYR A 249 -3.68 8.78 14.15
C TYR A 249 -5.15 8.61 14.51
N ILE A 250 -5.53 8.87 15.77
CA ILE A 250 -6.91 8.72 16.24
C ILE A 250 -7.84 9.73 15.54
N SER A 251 -7.41 11.00 15.40
CA SER A 251 -8.20 12.01 14.71
C SER A 251 -8.43 11.63 13.25
N GLY A 252 -7.38 11.22 12.53
CA GLY A 252 -7.50 10.74 11.16
C GLY A 252 -8.37 9.50 11.06
N TYR A 253 -8.22 8.54 11.97
CA TYR A 253 -9.01 7.32 12.02
C TYR A 253 -10.50 7.59 12.24
N ILE A 254 -10.85 8.46 13.19
CA ILE A 254 -12.25 8.82 13.43
C ILE A 254 -12.90 9.38 12.16
N ILE A 255 -12.22 10.30 11.48
CA ILE A 255 -12.71 10.87 10.22
C ILE A 255 -12.85 9.78 9.15
N THR A 256 -11.84 8.91 9.01
CA THR A 256 -11.83 7.81 8.03
C THR A 256 -12.99 6.86 8.27
N TYR A 257 -13.16 6.39 9.50
CA TYR A 257 -14.18 5.41 9.87
C TYR A 257 -15.59 6.00 9.78
N THR A 258 -15.84 7.15 10.42
CA THR A 258 -17.18 7.76 10.41
C THR A 258 -17.59 8.22 9.01
N GLY A 259 -16.63 8.74 8.25
CA GLY A 259 -16.85 9.14 6.86
C GLY A 259 -17.21 7.93 6.00
N PHE A 260 -16.41 6.85 6.00
CA PHE A 260 -16.73 5.65 5.24
C PHE A 260 -18.06 5.02 5.66
N ALA A 261 -18.31 4.88 6.96
CA ALA A 261 -19.58 4.34 7.47
C ALA A 261 -20.79 5.17 7.02
N SER A 262 -20.66 6.50 6.94
CA SER A 262 -21.74 7.37 6.43
C SER A 262 -21.96 7.20 4.92
N MET A 263 -20.91 7.01 4.14
CA MET A 263 -21.02 6.74 2.70
C MET A 263 -21.62 5.34 2.42
N ALA A 264 -21.24 4.32 3.20
CA ALA A 264 -21.74 2.96 3.05
C ALA A 264 -23.25 2.79 3.31
N VAL A 265 -23.90 3.76 3.96
CA VAL A 265 -25.36 3.79 4.08
C VAL A 265 -26.03 4.27 2.78
N GLN A 266 -25.32 5.05 1.95
CA GLN A 266 -25.87 5.74 0.79
C GLN A 266 -25.40 5.13 -0.53
N TYR A 267 -24.22 4.54 -0.57
CA TYR A 267 -23.55 4.07 -1.79
C TYR A 267 -23.03 2.64 -1.61
N SER A 268 -23.03 1.90 -2.72
CA SER A 268 -22.43 0.56 -2.81
C SER A 268 -21.26 0.53 -3.78
N TYR A 269 -20.47 -0.55 -3.75
CA TYR A 269 -19.40 -0.77 -4.73
C TYR A 269 -19.91 -0.93 -6.17
N GLU A 270 -21.15 -1.36 -6.35
CA GLU A 270 -21.75 -1.55 -7.67
C GLU A 270 -22.24 -0.23 -8.28
N GLU A 271 -22.71 0.70 -7.44
CA GLU A 271 -23.35 1.93 -7.89
C GLU A 271 -22.39 3.11 -7.98
N ALA A 272 -21.57 3.33 -6.94
CA ALA A 272 -20.70 4.50 -6.83
C ALA A 272 -19.46 4.22 -5.95
N PRO A 273 -18.53 3.35 -6.39
CA PRO A 273 -17.36 2.98 -5.60
C PRO A 273 -16.49 4.17 -5.19
N GLU A 274 -16.38 5.19 -6.04
CA GLU A 274 -15.59 6.40 -5.76
C GLU A 274 -16.17 7.22 -4.60
N LEU A 275 -17.50 7.33 -4.52
CA LEU A 275 -18.19 8.01 -3.42
C LEU A 275 -18.17 7.18 -2.14
N LEU A 276 -18.36 5.87 -2.25
CA LEU A 276 -18.24 4.96 -1.12
C LEU A 276 -16.87 5.09 -0.45
N GLU A 277 -15.80 5.08 -1.25
CA GLU A 277 -14.42 5.15 -0.76
C GLU A 277 -13.91 6.59 -0.56
N LEU A 278 -14.74 7.62 -0.63
CA LEU A 278 -14.33 9.02 -0.51
C LEU A 278 -13.41 9.27 0.70
N PHE A 279 -13.74 8.72 1.86
CA PHE A 279 -12.94 8.83 3.08
C PHE A 279 -11.86 7.75 3.23
N TRP A 280 -11.83 6.79 2.31
CA TRP A 280 -10.84 5.73 2.26
C TRP A 280 -9.72 5.96 1.24
N GLN A 281 -9.81 7.03 0.47
CA GLN A 281 -8.76 7.38 -0.49
C GLN A 281 -7.42 7.56 0.20
N PHE A 282 -6.36 6.97 -0.36
CA PHE A 282 -5.01 7.07 0.20
C PHE A 282 -4.47 8.50 0.20
N CYS A 283 -4.82 9.27 -0.83
CA CYS A 283 -4.47 10.69 -0.96
C CYS A 283 -5.59 11.56 -0.40
N SER A 284 -5.80 11.52 0.91
CA SER A 284 -6.79 12.28 1.66
C SER A 284 -6.22 12.83 2.97
N PRO A 285 -6.72 13.96 3.50
CA PRO A 285 -6.16 14.62 4.70
C PRO A 285 -6.17 13.71 5.94
N ASN A 286 -7.26 12.96 6.15
CA ASN A 286 -7.41 12.05 7.27
C ASN A 286 -6.37 10.92 7.24
N VAL A 287 -6.10 10.35 6.05
CA VAL A 287 -5.09 9.29 5.91
C VAL A 287 -3.67 9.87 6.04
N VAL A 288 -3.42 11.11 5.62
CA VAL A 288 -2.14 11.81 5.91
C VAL A 288 -1.93 11.92 7.41
N LEU A 289 -2.94 12.31 8.19
CA LEU A 289 -2.83 12.40 9.65
C LEU A 289 -2.47 11.05 10.26
N MET A 290 -3.13 9.96 9.82
CA MET A 290 -2.85 8.60 10.30
C MET A 290 -1.41 8.16 9.95
N ALA A 291 -1.00 8.36 8.70
CA ALA A 291 0.35 7.98 8.25
C ALA A 291 1.43 8.77 8.99
N LEU A 292 1.23 10.07 9.18
CA LEU A 292 2.11 10.94 9.96
C LEU A 292 2.20 10.47 11.42
N GLY A 293 1.07 10.13 12.03
CA GLY A 293 1.02 9.63 13.41
C GLY A 293 1.88 8.38 13.59
N ILE A 294 1.68 7.34 12.74
CA ILE A 294 2.48 6.11 12.79
C ILE A 294 3.97 6.40 12.53
N PHE A 295 4.27 7.20 11.51
CA PHE A 295 5.66 7.52 11.15
C PHE A 295 6.42 8.17 12.32
N LEU A 296 5.84 9.16 12.98
CA LEU A 296 6.45 9.85 14.11
C LEU A 296 6.69 8.94 15.31
N ILE A 297 5.76 8.04 15.62
CA ILE A 297 5.90 7.07 16.71
C ILE A 297 6.99 6.06 16.38
N VAL A 298 6.91 5.42 15.21
CA VAL A 298 7.84 4.35 14.81
C VAL A 298 9.25 4.88 14.63
N GLN A 299 9.44 6.13 14.20
CA GLN A 299 10.76 6.77 14.12
C GLN A 299 11.50 6.79 15.48
N ARG A 300 10.77 6.65 16.60
CA ARG A 300 11.36 6.63 17.96
C ARG A 300 11.75 5.23 18.43
N VAL A 301 11.37 4.20 17.71
CA VAL A 301 11.73 2.82 18.05
C VAL A 301 13.24 2.66 17.93
N ASN A 302 13.84 2.07 18.95
CA ASN A 302 15.26 1.72 18.98
C ASN A 302 15.40 0.22 19.24
N ILE A 303 15.98 -0.50 18.29
CA ILE A 303 16.18 -1.94 18.38
C ILE A 303 17.65 -2.21 18.73
N THR A 304 17.91 -2.63 19.95
CA THR A 304 19.25 -2.91 20.49
C THR A 304 19.59 -4.40 20.46
N SER A 305 18.58 -5.29 20.51
CA SER A 305 18.80 -6.74 20.49
C SER A 305 19.27 -7.21 19.12
N GLU A 306 20.43 -7.85 19.03
CA GLU A 306 20.98 -8.42 17.79
C GLU A 306 20.04 -9.46 17.16
N GLY A 307 19.36 -10.28 17.97
CA GLY A 307 18.38 -11.26 17.50
C GLY A 307 17.23 -10.61 16.76
N LEU A 308 16.66 -9.55 17.35
CA LEU A 308 15.60 -8.75 16.70
C LEU A 308 16.10 -8.02 15.46
N GLN A 309 17.32 -7.50 15.47
CA GLN A 309 17.92 -6.87 14.29
C GLN A 309 18.06 -7.85 13.13
N LYS A 310 18.53 -9.08 13.39
CA LYS A 310 18.65 -10.16 12.39
C LYS A 310 17.29 -10.58 11.86
N LEU A 311 16.30 -10.75 12.74
CA LEU A 311 14.92 -11.09 12.35
C LEU A 311 14.30 -10.00 11.47
N LEU A 312 14.31 -8.74 11.89
CA LEU A 312 13.79 -7.61 11.12
C LEU A 312 14.49 -7.47 9.78
N SER A 313 15.81 -7.68 9.74
CA SER A 313 16.58 -7.66 8.50
C SER A 313 16.14 -8.75 7.53
N ASN A 314 15.85 -9.95 8.02
CA ASN A 314 15.33 -11.04 7.19
C ASN A 314 13.93 -10.74 6.69
N ILE A 315 13.02 -10.29 7.58
CA ILE A 315 11.65 -9.88 7.22
C ILE A 315 11.68 -8.79 6.15
N THR A 316 12.50 -7.75 6.34
CA THR A 316 12.64 -6.66 5.37
C THR A 316 13.16 -7.14 4.02
N LYS A 317 14.13 -8.05 4.01
CA LYS A 317 14.62 -8.67 2.78
C LYS A 317 13.52 -9.43 2.04
N CYS A 318 12.64 -10.09 2.76
CA CYS A 318 11.54 -10.88 2.19
C CYS A 318 10.27 -10.05 1.91
N SER A 319 10.20 -8.78 2.34
CA SER A 319 8.96 -8.00 2.33
C SER A 319 8.35 -7.82 0.94
N PHE A 320 9.16 -7.65 -0.10
CA PHE A 320 8.64 -7.47 -1.45
C PHE A 320 8.05 -8.77 -2.01
N GLY A 321 8.71 -9.91 -1.82
CA GLY A 321 8.13 -11.20 -2.18
C GLY A 321 6.85 -11.52 -1.39
N THR A 322 6.82 -11.18 -0.09
CA THR A 322 5.60 -11.27 0.72
C THR A 322 4.47 -10.43 0.13
N TYR A 323 4.77 -9.19 -0.28
CA TYR A 323 3.80 -8.32 -0.95
C TYR A 323 3.28 -8.94 -2.27
N LEU A 324 4.15 -9.51 -3.08
CA LEU A 324 3.76 -10.09 -4.38
C LEU A 324 2.84 -11.31 -4.22
N MET A 325 3.01 -12.10 -3.17
CA MET A 325 2.33 -13.38 -2.98
C MET A 325 1.09 -13.33 -2.08
N HIS A 326 0.97 -12.34 -1.18
CA HIS A 326 -0.02 -12.41 -0.09
C HIS A 326 -1.46 -12.59 -0.58
N TYR A 327 -1.81 -11.96 -1.68
CA TYR A 327 -3.18 -11.87 -2.17
C TYR A 327 -3.81 -13.25 -2.44
N ILE A 328 -3.06 -14.18 -3.06
CA ILE A 328 -3.56 -15.51 -3.37
C ILE A 328 -3.79 -16.41 -2.14
N PHE A 329 -3.12 -16.11 -1.02
CA PHE A 329 -3.26 -16.92 0.19
C PHE A 329 -4.39 -16.44 1.11
N ILE A 330 -5.00 -15.28 0.86
CA ILE A 330 -6.04 -14.71 1.73
C ILE A 330 -7.28 -15.59 1.73
N GLY A 331 -7.87 -15.86 0.56
CA GLY A 331 -9.07 -16.70 0.46
C GLY A 331 -8.90 -18.10 1.05
N PRO A 332 -7.86 -18.86 0.66
CA PRO A 332 -7.57 -20.17 1.24
C PRO A 332 -7.42 -20.15 2.76
N VAL A 333 -6.75 -19.14 3.32
CA VAL A 333 -6.58 -19.04 4.79
C VAL A 333 -7.89 -18.71 5.48
N VAL A 334 -8.70 -17.81 4.93
CA VAL A 334 -10.03 -17.49 5.49
C VAL A 334 -10.94 -18.72 5.46
N ILE A 335 -10.96 -19.50 4.37
CA ILE A 335 -11.71 -20.75 4.28
C ILE A 335 -11.22 -21.78 5.31
N LEU A 336 -9.91 -21.90 5.50
CA LEU A 336 -9.34 -22.79 6.51
C LEU A 336 -9.76 -22.41 7.93
N LEU A 337 -9.93 -21.13 8.21
CA LEU A 337 -10.35 -20.64 9.52
C LEU A 337 -11.87 -20.63 9.74
N SER A 338 -12.66 -20.62 8.67
CA SER A 338 -14.13 -20.51 8.74
C SER A 338 -14.81 -21.58 9.60
N PRO A 339 -14.38 -22.89 9.58
CA PRO A 339 -15.01 -23.93 10.41
C PRO A 339 -14.82 -23.71 11.92
N LEU A 340 -13.87 -22.85 12.32
CA LEU A 340 -13.61 -22.58 13.73
C LEU A 340 -14.64 -21.63 14.37
N GLY A 341 -15.53 -21.02 13.57
CA GLY A 341 -16.56 -20.09 14.06
C GLY A 341 -15.99 -18.87 14.81
N LEU A 342 -14.80 -18.40 14.45
CA LEU A 342 -14.15 -17.29 15.10
C LEU A 342 -14.90 -15.96 14.85
N PRO A 343 -14.99 -15.06 15.84
CA PRO A 343 -15.44 -13.69 15.60
C PRO A 343 -14.60 -13.00 14.50
N THR A 344 -15.22 -12.18 13.65
CA THR A 344 -14.59 -11.53 12.50
C THR A 344 -13.23 -10.87 12.84
N PRO A 345 -13.08 -10.07 13.92
CA PRO A 345 -11.77 -9.47 14.24
C PRO A 345 -10.67 -10.50 14.51
N LEU A 346 -11.03 -11.61 15.18
CA LEU A 346 -10.07 -12.68 15.48
C LEU A 346 -9.73 -13.47 14.22
N CYS A 347 -10.72 -13.73 13.37
CA CYS A 347 -10.50 -14.39 12.08
C CYS A 347 -9.55 -13.55 11.20
N VAL A 348 -9.78 -12.22 11.10
CA VAL A 348 -8.89 -11.30 10.37
C VAL A 348 -7.49 -11.32 10.97
N ALA A 349 -7.35 -11.21 12.30
CA ALA A 349 -6.03 -11.21 12.95
C ALA A 349 -5.26 -12.52 12.71
N CYS A 350 -5.92 -13.67 12.82
CA CYS A 350 -5.33 -14.98 12.52
C CYS A 350 -4.95 -15.09 11.04
N SER A 351 -5.80 -14.61 10.13
CA SER A 351 -5.54 -14.60 8.69
C SER A 351 -4.30 -13.78 8.37
N VAL A 352 -4.16 -12.58 8.93
CA VAL A 352 -2.99 -11.71 8.73
C VAL A 352 -1.70 -12.42 9.14
N ILE A 353 -1.69 -13.03 10.33
CA ILE A 353 -0.51 -13.73 10.85
C ILE A 353 -0.16 -14.93 9.96
N MET A 354 -1.14 -15.73 9.57
CA MET A 354 -0.93 -16.93 8.75
C MET A 354 -0.47 -16.55 7.34
N VAL A 355 -1.16 -15.63 6.67
CA VAL A 355 -0.78 -15.17 5.32
C VAL A 355 0.63 -14.58 5.33
N PHE A 356 0.93 -13.71 6.31
CA PHE A 356 2.27 -13.14 6.45
C PHE A 356 3.33 -14.24 6.64
N ALA A 357 3.10 -15.17 7.56
CA ALA A 357 4.05 -16.26 7.85
C ALA A 357 4.29 -17.16 6.62
N ILE A 358 3.23 -17.57 5.92
CA ILE A 358 3.31 -18.36 4.70
C ILE A 358 4.16 -17.64 3.66
N CYS A 359 3.83 -16.39 3.33
CA CYS A 359 4.51 -15.63 2.28
C CYS A 359 5.96 -15.31 2.66
N TRP A 360 6.23 -14.99 3.93
CA TRP A 360 7.59 -14.79 4.43
C TRP A 360 8.43 -16.07 4.31
N CYS A 361 7.91 -17.22 4.76
CA CYS A 361 8.59 -18.51 4.66
C CYS A 361 8.86 -18.90 3.20
N LEU A 362 7.87 -18.75 2.31
CA LEU A 362 8.03 -19.03 0.88
C LEU A 362 9.10 -18.12 0.25
N THR A 363 9.06 -16.83 0.55
CA THR A 363 10.08 -15.89 0.05
C THR A 363 11.47 -16.25 0.56
N ALA A 364 11.60 -16.57 1.85
CA ALA A 364 12.87 -17.00 2.43
C ALA A 364 13.38 -18.31 1.80
N LEU A 365 12.47 -19.24 1.49
CA LEU A 365 12.78 -20.48 0.79
C LEU A 365 13.29 -20.19 -0.63
N ILE A 366 12.63 -19.30 -1.39
CA ILE A 366 13.09 -18.89 -2.74
C ILE A 366 14.53 -18.33 -2.67
N TYR A 367 14.81 -17.47 -1.70
CA TYR A 367 16.18 -16.95 -1.49
C TYR A 367 17.20 -18.05 -1.16
N LYS A 368 16.80 -19.11 -0.44
CA LYS A 368 17.65 -20.23 -0.07
C LYS A 368 17.92 -21.18 -1.23
N VAL A 369 16.87 -21.53 -1.99
CA VAL A 369 16.94 -22.56 -3.05
C VAL A 369 17.45 -21.97 -4.37
N ALA A 370 17.04 -20.76 -4.72
CA ALA A 370 17.35 -20.12 -5.99
C ALA A 370 17.91 -18.69 -5.81
N PRO A 371 19.06 -18.49 -5.13
CA PRO A 371 19.53 -17.16 -4.73
C PRO A 371 19.82 -16.23 -5.93
N ARG A 372 20.20 -16.81 -7.09
CA ARG A 372 20.44 -16.02 -8.31
C ARG A 372 19.14 -15.55 -8.97
N ALA A 373 18.10 -16.38 -8.96
CA ALA A 373 16.80 -16.07 -9.52
C ALA A 373 15.94 -15.22 -8.57
N ALA A 374 16.17 -15.33 -7.25
CA ALA A 374 15.38 -14.65 -6.23
C ALA A 374 15.22 -13.15 -6.48
N ARG A 375 16.29 -12.46 -6.90
CA ARG A 375 16.27 -11.03 -7.22
C ARG A 375 15.33 -10.64 -8.37
N TYR A 376 15.00 -11.60 -9.23
CA TYR A 376 14.07 -11.41 -10.35
C TYR A 376 12.65 -11.86 -10.00
N ILE A 377 12.51 -12.80 -9.07
CA ILE A 377 11.22 -13.40 -8.68
C ILE A 377 10.61 -12.64 -7.51
N VAL A 378 11.41 -12.27 -6.52
CA VAL A 378 10.92 -11.68 -5.26
C VAL A 378 11.62 -10.36 -4.88
N GLY A 379 12.50 -9.81 -5.75
CA GLY A 379 13.12 -8.49 -5.63
C GLY A 379 14.48 -8.40 -4.94
#